data_3a7b743be9240692b92ae4ff0a35f41a
#
_entry.id   3a7b743be9240692b92ae4ff0a35f41a
#
_cell.length_a   1.000
_cell.length_b   1.000
_cell.length_c   1.000
_cell.angle_alpha   90.00
_cell.angle_beta   90.00
_cell.angle_gamma   90.00
#
_symmetry.space_group_name_H-M   'P 1'
#
loop_
_entity.id
_entity.type
_entity.pdbx_description
1 polymer ?
#
loop_
_entity_poly.entity_id
_entity_poly.type
_entity_poly.pdbx_seq_one_letter_code
_entity_poly.pdbx_strand_id
1 'polypeptide(L)'
;MELICYLHPGWAPLIRPAPATRPWMDDTPEAFAYRCLPLNIANAHGWEVLSPCGFEAIWSGGSDTGAITLRLDPGADPARAPVSLFGQGVITFHIEGLFRTPPGWNIWVGGSPNRPKDAIQPLSGIVEADWSPFTFTMNWRFTRPGEWVRFEPMEPIAFFFPVQRGAIEAFKPRFEPIENDPRSLEGFNAWSRARDAFHQKMQRGAPAKGSEKWQKHYYQGVDVEGRAWVDDHQAKLRLAPFDASATPQAPIAPAKDERTSGARPSTVSRAARDLAKREWLLEAAERQRALSPRASALERVTGMSGQHFLDHYYAPCRPVILAGEMARWPATSRWSPDYLKAVVGSRLVEFQAGRDASAGFERTKEAHRTRAPFDAFIDRITAPGAGNDAYLTAYNSASNAEALAPLQADLGVLEKFLTPDAAQGMLWIGPAGTFTPLHHDLTNNLIAQVIGRKRVLIGPASEVGRLYNDAHVFSEIGDLEDAGLDKARFSRLEGARIYAVDLEPGDVLFLPFAWWHQVRALEFSVTATYTNFLWPNEAYKTFPDG
;
A
#
# COMPACT_ATOMS: atom_id res chain seq x y z
N MET A 1 34.05 -1.45 13.27
CA MET A 1 32.75 -2.09 12.99
C MET A 1 32.94 -3.01 11.80
N GLU A 2 32.35 -4.20 11.83
CA GLU A 2 32.49 -5.18 10.75
C GLU A 2 31.20 -5.27 9.95
N LEU A 3 31.35 -5.36 8.63
CA LEU A 3 30.29 -5.73 7.68
C LEU A 3 30.71 -7.07 7.09
N ILE A 4 30.01 -8.14 7.44
CA ILE A 4 30.37 -9.51 7.06
C ILE A 4 29.41 -9.98 5.96
N CYS A 5 29.96 -10.67 4.96
CA CYS A 5 29.18 -11.41 3.98
C CYS A 5 29.51 -12.90 4.14
N TYR A 6 28.58 -13.67 4.71
CA TYR A 6 28.74 -15.12 4.82
C TYR A 6 28.42 -15.77 3.47
N LEU A 7 29.30 -16.66 3.04
CA LEU A 7 29.20 -17.38 1.78
C LEU A 7 28.76 -18.83 2.01
N HIS A 8 27.67 -19.23 1.41
CA HIS A 8 27.31 -20.64 1.31
C HIS A 8 28.25 -21.32 0.31
N PRO A 9 28.57 -22.63 0.48
CA PRO A 9 29.35 -23.36 -0.52
C PRO A 9 28.82 -23.19 -1.93
N GLY A 10 29.69 -22.79 -2.85
CA GLY A 10 29.34 -22.48 -4.26
C GLY A 10 28.98 -21.03 -4.53
N TRP A 11 28.80 -20.19 -3.51
CA TRP A 11 28.60 -18.75 -3.71
C TRP A 11 29.90 -18.01 -3.94
N ALA A 12 29.90 -17.15 -4.94
CA ALA A 12 31.03 -16.32 -5.29
C ALA A 12 30.54 -14.95 -5.80
N PRO A 13 30.00 -14.10 -4.90
CA PRO A 13 29.48 -12.81 -5.30
C PRO A 13 30.61 -11.89 -5.76
N LEU A 14 30.39 -11.18 -6.85
CA LEU A 14 31.32 -10.20 -7.37
C LEU A 14 31.06 -8.85 -6.71
N ILE A 15 31.74 -8.55 -5.62
CA ILE A 15 31.55 -7.32 -4.83
C ILE A 15 32.83 -6.48 -4.86
N ARG A 16 32.67 -5.18 -5.09
CA ARG A 16 33.77 -4.20 -5.06
C ARG A 16 33.35 -2.91 -4.36
N PRO A 17 34.27 -2.14 -3.77
CA PRO A 17 34.03 -0.73 -3.46
C PRO A 17 33.59 0.03 -4.72
N ALA A 18 32.54 0.82 -4.60
CA ALA A 18 32.03 1.58 -5.75
C ALA A 18 33.03 2.66 -6.18
N PRO A 19 33.35 2.77 -7.46
CA PRO A 19 34.24 3.83 -7.97
C PRO A 19 33.54 5.19 -7.94
N ALA A 20 34.30 6.25 -7.73
CA ALA A 20 33.80 7.62 -7.84
C ALA A 20 33.49 8.05 -9.29
N THR A 21 33.99 7.30 -10.27
CA THR A 21 33.86 7.61 -11.70
C THR A 21 32.58 7.06 -12.31
N ARG A 22 32.08 7.77 -13.35
CA ARG A 22 30.93 7.35 -14.16
C ARG A 22 31.22 7.71 -15.62
N PRO A 23 30.91 6.84 -16.61
CA PRO A 23 31.19 7.11 -18.02
C PRO A 23 30.64 8.45 -18.48
N TRP A 24 29.38 8.78 -18.18
CA TRP A 24 28.80 10.05 -18.61
C TRP A 24 29.48 11.28 -17.97
N MET A 25 30.12 11.13 -16.79
CA MET A 25 30.89 12.20 -16.16
C MET A 25 32.23 12.39 -16.85
N ASP A 26 32.84 11.30 -17.37
CA ASP A 26 34.04 11.33 -18.18
C ASP A 26 33.79 12.08 -19.52
N ASP A 27 32.58 11.88 -20.08
CA ASP A 27 32.17 12.49 -21.36
C ASP A 27 31.80 13.98 -21.25
N THR A 28 31.69 14.53 -20.04
CA THR A 28 31.44 15.97 -19.89
C THR A 28 32.69 16.79 -20.31
N PRO A 29 32.49 17.99 -20.91
CA PRO A 29 33.62 18.82 -21.34
C PRO A 29 34.63 19.03 -20.20
N GLU A 30 35.91 18.71 -20.42
CA GLU A 30 36.98 18.74 -19.40
C GLU A 30 36.64 17.90 -18.12
N ALA A 31 35.83 16.83 -18.27
CA ALA A 31 35.33 16.01 -17.17
C ALA A 31 34.71 16.87 -16.05
N PHE A 32 33.95 17.90 -16.43
CA PHE A 32 33.47 18.97 -15.56
C PHE A 32 32.56 18.44 -14.41
N ALA A 33 31.81 17.36 -14.67
CA ALA A 33 30.92 16.77 -13.69
C ALA A 33 31.64 16.35 -12.39
N TYR A 34 32.92 15.97 -12.47
CA TYR A 34 33.70 15.62 -11.26
C TYR A 34 34.04 16.81 -10.34
N ARG A 35 33.76 18.03 -10.77
CA ARG A 35 33.86 19.22 -9.92
C ARG A 35 32.71 19.31 -8.90
N CYS A 36 31.65 18.54 -9.10
CA CYS A 36 30.58 18.39 -8.12
C CYS A 36 30.95 17.34 -7.06
N LEU A 37 31.51 17.78 -5.93
CA LEU A 37 31.94 16.88 -4.87
C LEU A 37 30.81 15.98 -4.33
N PRO A 38 29.56 16.46 -4.13
CA PRO A 38 28.46 15.60 -3.72
C PRO A 38 28.22 14.39 -4.64
N LEU A 39 28.35 14.55 -5.96
CA LEU A 39 28.22 13.43 -6.90
C LEU A 39 29.34 12.40 -6.72
N ASN A 40 30.58 12.87 -6.57
CA ASN A 40 31.72 11.99 -6.36
C ASN A 40 31.61 11.16 -5.07
N ILE A 41 31.21 11.83 -3.99
CA ILE A 41 31.01 11.16 -2.69
C ILE A 41 29.88 10.15 -2.81
N ALA A 42 28.73 10.51 -3.38
CA ALA A 42 27.61 9.59 -3.57
C ALA A 42 28.01 8.36 -4.41
N ASN A 43 28.77 8.56 -5.49
CA ASN A 43 29.25 7.47 -6.36
C ASN A 43 30.07 6.43 -5.59
N ALA A 44 30.87 6.86 -4.61
CA ALA A 44 31.79 6.02 -3.85
C ALA A 44 31.26 5.63 -2.45
N HIS A 45 30.01 5.95 -2.11
CA HIS A 45 29.48 5.81 -0.76
C HIS A 45 28.98 4.39 -0.43
N GLY A 46 29.53 3.35 -1.03
CA GLY A 46 29.11 1.97 -0.78
C GLY A 46 29.87 0.96 -1.65
N TRP A 47 29.35 -0.24 -1.68
CA TRP A 47 29.85 -1.37 -2.49
C TRP A 47 28.87 -1.68 -3.61
N GLU A 48 29.41 -2.09 -4.75
CA GLU A 48 28.66 -2.59 -5.90
C GLU A 48 28.69 -4.10 -5.94
N VAL A 49 27.54 -4.75 -6.21
CA VAL A 49 27.44 -6.13 -6.63
C VAL A 49 27.35 -6.14 -8.15
N LEU A 50 28.19 -6.94 -8.79
CA LEU A 50 28.31 -6.97 -10.25
C LEU A 50 27.57 -8.18 -10.84
N SER A 51 27.05 -8.02 -12.06
CA SER A 51 26.42 -9.12 -12.78
C SER A 51 27.43 -10.22 -13.09
N PRO A 52 27.15 -11.49 -12.76
CA PRO A 52 28.05 -12.59 -13.08
C PRO A 52 28.03 -12.96 -14.56
N CYS A 53 27.02 -12.50 -15.33
CA CYS A 53 26.88 -12.79 -16.75
C CYS A 53 26.22 -11.61 -17.48
N GLY A 54 26.37 -11.61 -18.81
CA GLY A 54 25.63 -10.72 -19.68
C GLY A 54 24.27 -11.31 -20.05
N PHE A 55 23.28 -10.44 -20.23
CA PHE A 55 21.95 -10.82 -20.70
C PHE A 55 21.19 -9.62 -21.23
N GLU A 56 20.12 -9.89 -21.97
CA GLU A 56 19.13 -8.93 -22.40
C GLU A 56 17.77 -9.29 -21.80
N ALA A 57 16.99 -8.28 -21.49
CA ALA A 57 15.63 -8.47 -20.97
C ALA A 57 14.66 -7.53 -21.68
N ILE A 58 13.44 -7.99 -21.92
CA ILE A 58 12.34 -7.17 -22.46
C ILE A 58 11.08 -7.44 -21.66
N TRP A 59 10.32 -6.39 -21.41
CA TRP A 59 8.99 -6.47 -20.81
C TRP A 59 7.92 -6.20 -21.87
N SER A 60 6.93 -7.11 -22.01
CA SER A 60 5.82 -6.99 -22.97
C SER A 60 4.73 -5.98 -22.57
N GLY A 61 4.77 -5.44 -21.33
CA GLY A 61 3.72 -4.59 -20.77
C GLY A 61 2.71 -5.34 -19.92
N GLY A 62 2.72 -6.68 -19.91
CA GLY A 62 1.83 -7.51 -19.09
C GLY A 62 2.13 -7.41 -17.59
N SER A 63 1.12 -7.75 -16.78
CA SER A 63 1.20 -7.68 -15.31
C SER A 63 1.78 -8.93 -14.67
N ASP A 64 1.77 -10.05 -15.35
CA ASP A 64 2.21 -11.34 -14.83
C ASP A 64 3.75 -11.49 -14.87
N THR A 65 4.26 -12.52 -14.20
CA THR A 65 5.68 -12.82 -14.15
C THR A 65 6.24 -13.34 -15.49
N GLY A 66 5.39 -13.88 -16.37
CA GLY A 66 5.75 -14.35 -17.71
C GLY A 66 5.88 -13.21 -18.73
N ALA A 67 5.51 -11.97 -18.37
CA ALA A 67 5.59 -10.81 -19.24
C ALA A 67 7.03 -10.33 -19.52
N ILE A 68 8.03 -10.92 -18.87
CA ILE A 68 9.45 -10.64 -19.12
C ILE A 68 10.10 -11.81 -19.83
N THR A 69 10.76 -11.50 -20.95
CA THR A 69 11.62 -12.43 -21.69
C THR A 69 13.08 -12.10 -21.42
N LEU A 70 13.88 -13.11 -21.09
CA LEU A 70 15.33 -13.02 -20.89
C LEU A 70 16.06 -13.77 -22.00
N ARG A 71 17.16 -13.20 -22.47
CA ARG A 71 18.14 -13.84 -23.35
C ARG A 71 19.49 -13.76 -22.70
N LEU A 72 20.04 -14.91 -22.33
CA LEU A 72 21.37 -14.99 -21.72
C LEU A 72 22.44 -15.05 -22.79
N ASP A 73 23.62 -14.52 -22.47
CA ASP A 73 24.80 -14.69 -23.33
C ASP A 73 25.19 -16.16 -23.42
N PRO A 74 25.84 -16.59 -24.54
CA PRO A 74 26.35 -17.93 -24.69
C PRO A 74 27.31 -18.30 -23.55
N GLY A 75 27.04 -19.43 -22.87
CA GLY A 75 27.85 -19.91 -21.75
C GLY A 75 27.50 -19.31 -20.39
N ALA A 76 26.53 -18.42 -20.31
CA ALA A 76 26.02 -17.92 -19.02
C ALA A 76 25.28 -19.03 -18.25
N ASP A 77 25.52 -19.10 -16.95
CA ASP A 77 24.81 -20.05 -16.05
C ASP A 77 23.37 -19.57 -15.81
N PRO A 78 22.33 -20.32 -16.26
CA PRO A 78 20.94 -19.94 -16.04
C PRO A 78 20.54 -19.86 -14.56
N ALA A 79 21.25 -20.57 -13.66
CA ALA A 79 20.95 -20.55 -12.24
C ALA A 79 21.30 -19.18 -11.59
N ARG A 80 22.21 -18.43 -12.23
CA ARG A 80 22.65 -17.10 -11.77
C ARG A 80 21.96 -15.94 -12.50
N ALA A 81 21.05 -16.25 -13.44
CA ALA A 81 20.28 -15.25 -14.17
C ALA A 81 19.22 -14.59 -13.24
N PRO A 82 18.83 -13.35 -13.52
CA PRO A 82 17.70 -12.75 -12.82
C PRO A 82 16.40 -13.47 -13.17
N VAL A 83 15.41 -13.33 -12.30
CA VAL A 83 14.09 -13.92 -12.47
C VAL A 83 13.00 -12.85 -12.35
N SER A 84 11.80 -13.11 -12.86
CA SER A 84 10.64 -12.26 -12.61
C SER A 84 9.82 -12.88 -11.47
N LEU A 85 9.78 -12.22 -10.31
CA LEU A 85 9.03 -12.68 -9.13
C LEU A 85 7.81 -11.84 -8.81
N PHE A 86 7.85 -10.54 -9.11
CA PHE A 86 6.82 -9.58 -8.75
C PHE A 86 5.78 -9.37 -9.87
N GLY A 87 6.09 -9.74 -11.11
CA GLY A 87 5.33 -9.25 -12.26
C GLY A 87 5.54 -7.75 -12.50
N GLN A 88 4.64 -7.09 -13.21
CA GLN A 88 4.64 -5.64 -13.48
C GLN A 88 5.99 -5.11 -14.00
N GLY A 89 6.69 -5.90 -14.81
CA GLY A 89 7.98 -5.51 -15.38
C GLY A 89 9.12 -5.48 -14.37
N VAL A 90 9.07 -6.25 -13.28
CA VAL A 90 10.16 -6.32 -12.31
C VAL A 90 11.02 -7.56 -12.53
N ILE A 91 12.34 -7.35 -12.74
CA ILE A 91 13.36 -8.39 -12.67
C ILE A 91 14.05 -8.38 -11.31
N THR A 92 14.38 -9.55 -10.80
CA THR A 92 14.95 -9.78 -9.47
C THR A 92 16.26 -10.53 -9.59
N PHE A 93 17.33 -9.95 -9.05
CA PHE A 93 18.64 -10.57 -8.93
C PHE A 93 18.79 -11.19 -7.55
N HIS A 94 19.20 -12.44 -7.48
CA HIS A 94 19.65 -13.05 -6.24
C HIS A 94 21.06 -12.58 -5.89
N ILE A 95 21.26 -12.15 -4.64
CA ILE A 95 22.56 -11.77 -4.13
C ILE A 95 23.14 -12.98 -3.37
N GLU A 96 24.23 -13.53 -3.89
CA GLU A 96 24.91 -14.72 -3.32
C GLU A 96 25.69 -14.34 -2.07
N GLY A 97 25.01 -13.96 -0.99
CA GLY A 97 25.65 -13.56 0.25
C GLY A 97 24.64 -13.35 1.37
N LEU A 98 24.96 -13.85 2.56
CA LEU A 98 24.22 -13.54 3.77
C LEU A 98 24.99 -12.44 4.52
N PHE A 99 24.48 -11.23 4.45
CA PHE A 99 25.13 -10.07 5.04
C PHE A 99 24.80 -9.95 6.53
N ARG A 100 25.80 -9.51 7.30
CA ARG A 100 25.69 -9.23 8.72
C ARG A 100 26.31 -7.87 9.05
N THR A 101 25.50 -7.00 9.60
CA THR A 101 25.90 -5.69 10.14
C THR A 101 26.03 -5.77 11.67
N PRO A 102 26.70 -4.82 12.32
CA PRO A 102 26.63 -4.67 13.77
C PRO A 102 25.18 -4.45 14.25
N PRO A 103 24.86 -4.79 15.52
CA PRO A 103 23.54 -4.52 16.08
C PRO A 103 23.13 -3.05 15.91
N GLY A 104 21.87 -2.84 15.52
CA GLY A 104 21.32 -1.50 15.29
C GLY A 104 21.68 -0.88 13.93
N TRP A 105 22.26 -1.67 13.00
CA TRP A 105 22.57 -1.21 11.65
C TRP A 105 21.80 -2.02 10.61
N ASN A 106 21.21 -1.31 9.66
CA ASN A 106 20.57 -1.86 8.47
C ASN A 106 21.50 -1.74 7.25
N ILE A 107 21.11 -2.31 6.14
CA ILE A 107 21.70 -2.08 4.82
C ILE A 107 20.68 -1.34 3.96
N TRP A 108 21.05 -0.18 3.42
CA TRP A 108 20.37 0.40 2.28
C TRP A 108 20.87 -0.32 1.01
N VAL A 109 19.95 -0.77 0.16
CA VAL A 109 20.24 -1.40 -1.13
C VAL A 109 19.47 -0.72 -2.24
N GLY A 110 20.10 -0.53 -3.39
CA GLY A 110 19.49 0.08 -4.57
C GLY A 110 20.41 0.00 -5.77
N GLY A 111 20.20 0.87 -6.76
CA GLY A 111 21.13 1.01 -7.90
C GLY A 111 22.32 1.89 -7.57
N SER A 112 23.42 1.72 -8.32
CA SER A 112 24.59 2.58 -8.18
C SER A 112 24.20 4.05 -8.45
N PRO A 113 24.53 4.97 -7.54
CA PRO A 113 24.22 6.39 -7.68
C PRO A 113 24.78 6.94 -9.02
N ASN A 114 23.98 7.82 -9.64
CA ASN A 114 24.37 8.51 -10.88
C ASN A 114 24.75 7.56 -12.05
N ARG A 115 24.17 6.39 -12.09
CA ARG A 115 24.30 5.42 -13.19
C ARG A 115 22.92 5.16 -13.81
N PRO A 116 22.40 6.09 -14.64
CA PRO A 116 21.12 5.90 -15.30
C PRO A 116 21.20 4.73 -16.31
N LYS A 117 20.09 4.01 -16.45
CA LYS A 117 19.91 2.96 -17.45
C LYS A 117 18.57 3.18 -18.14
N ASP A 118 18.57 3.18 -19.47
CA ASP A 118 17.36 3.45 -20.23
C ASP A 118 16.34 2.32 -20.09
N ALA A 119 15.05 2.65 -20.15
CA ALA A 119 13.90 1.77 -20.09
C ALA A 119 13.75 0.91 -18.82
N ILE A 120 14.68 1.00 -17.85
CA ILE A 120 14.61 0.27 -16.58
C ILE A 120 15.27 1.09 -15.46
N GLN A 121 14.76 0.94 -14.23
CA GLN A 121 15.33 1.61 -13.06
C GLN A 121 15.45 0.66 -11.88
N PRO A 122 16.48 0.79 -11.03
CA PRO A 122 16.62 0.04 -9.80
C PRO A 122 15.58 0.48 -8.76
N LEU A 123 15.06 -0.47 -8.00
CA LEU A 123 14.28 -0.20 -6.81
C LEU A 123 15.19 -0.15 -5.59
N SER A 124 14.78 0.59 -4.55
CA SER A 124 15.56 0.69 -3.31
C SER A 124 14.85 0.03 -2.15
N GLY A 125 15.61 -0.47 -1.19
CA GLY A 125 15.10 -1.10 0.02
C GLY A 125 16.01 -0.89 1.23
N ILE A 126 15.47 -1.11 2.41
CA ILE A 126 16.21 -1.16 3.68
C ILE A 126 16.11 -2.58 4.24
N VAL A 127 17.25 -3.20 4.49
CA VAL A 127 17.35 -4.57 4.97
C VAL A 127 17.92 -4.58 6.39
N GLU A 128 17.21 -5.21 7.32
CA GLU A 128 17.71 -5.43 8.67
C GLU A 128 18.68 -6.63 8.67
N ALA A 129 19.97 -6.35 8.47
CA ALA A 129 21.00 -7.37 8.33
C ALA A 129 21.71 -7.74 9.64
N ASP A 130 21.40 -7.11 10.75
CA ASP A 130 22.02 -7.39 12.05
C ASP A 130 21.49 -8.66 12.73
N TRP A 131 20.30 -9.10 12.39
CA TRP A 131 19.67 -10.30 12.97
C TRP A 131 19.15 -11.29 11.93
N SER A 132 18.77 -10.83 10.73
CA SER A 132 18.07 -11.63 9.73
C SER A 132 18.92 -12.79 9.20
N PRO A 133 18.44 -14.05 9.22
CA PRO A 133 19.12 -15.19 8.62
C PRO A 133 18.81 -15.36 7.14
N PHE A 134 18.29 -14.33 6.47
CA PHE A 134 17.88 -14.38 5.06
C PHE A 134 18.82 -13.57 4.18
N THR A 135 19.05 -14.05 2.97
CA THR A 135 19.63 -13.24 1.89
C THR A 135 18.62 -12.19 1.41
N PHE A 136 19.09 -11.14 0.78
CA PHE A 136 18.23 -10.19 0.11
C PHE A 136 18.40 -10.26 -1.41
N THR A 137 17.46 -9.68 -2.12
CA THR A 137 17.45 -9.58 -3.58
C THR A 137 17.56 -8.13 -4.01
N MET A 138 18.05 -7.91 -5.22
CA MET A 138 17.99 -6.62 -5.88
C MET A 138 16.96 -6.63 -6.99
N ASN A 139 16.12 -5.62 -7.03
CA ASN A 139 15.00 -5.52 -7.96
C ASN A 139 15.19 -4.33 -8.90
N TRP A 140 14.88 -4.55 -10.18
CA TRP A 140 14.84 -3.51 -11.20
C TRP A 140 13.48 -3.54 -11.90
N ARG A 141 12.88 -2.39 -12.12
CA ARG A 141 11.58 -2.27 -12.77
C ARG A 141 11.70 -1.60 -14.12
N PHE A 142 11.15 -2.22 -15.15
CA PHE A 142 11.01 -1.60 -16.46
C PHE A 142 10.14 -0.35 -16.37
N THR A 143 10.54 0.71 -17.05
CA THR A 143 9.81 1.98 -17.14
C THR A 143 9.04 2.11 -18.45
N ARG A 144 9.39 1.29 -19.45
CA ARG A 144 8.73 1.23 -20.76
C ARG A 144 8.64 -0.21 -21.25
N PRO A 145 7.48 -0.64 -21.78
CA PRO A 145 7.36 -1.94 -22.44
C PRO A 145 7.98 -1.91 -23.84
N GLY A 146 8.31 -3.09 -24.36
CA GLY A 146 8.75 -3.27 -25.74
C GLY A 146 10.22 -2.93 -26.04
N GLU A 147 10.98 -2.52 -25.03
CA GLU A 147 12.40 -2.17 -25.18
C GLU A 147 13.30 -3.27 -24.62
N TRP A 148 14.30 -3.69 -25.41
CA TRP A 148 15.35 -4.58 -24.96
C TRP A 148 16.37 -3.83 -24.12
N VAL A 149 16.56 -4.27 -22.88
CA VAL A 149 17.54 -3.72 -21.95
C VAL A 149 18.70 -4.70 -21.80
N ARG A 150 19.89 -4.26 -22.15
CA ARG A 150 21.13 -5.01 -22.03
C ARG A 150 21.76 -4.81 -20.65
N PHE A 151 22.16 -5.90 -19.99
CA PHE A 151 23.08 -5.92 -18.85
C PHE A 151 24.39 -6.60 -19.28
N GLU A 152 25.49 -5.90 -19.12
CA GLU A 152 26.81 -6.44 -19.46
C GLU A 152 27.38 -7.31 -18.33
N PRO A 153 28.26 -8.27 -18.63
CA PRO A 153 29.05 -8.93 -17.59
C PRO A 153 29.80 -7.88 -16.77
N MET A 154 29.89 -8.06 -15.46
CA MET A 154 30.54 -7.13 -14.52
C MET A 154 29.86 -5.75 -14.41
N GLU A 155 28.69 -5.56 -15.01
CA GLU A 155 27.89 -4.36 -14.78
C GLU A 155 27.30 -4.36 -13.37
N PRO A 156 27.30 -3.22 -12.63
CA PRO A 156 26.69 -3.14 -11.31
C PRO A 156 25.18 -3.37 -11.37
N ILE A 157 24.71 -4.40 -10.69
CA ILE A 157 23.30 -4.75 -10.55
C ILE A 157 22.73 -4.29 -9.22
N ALA A 158 23.56 -4.09 -8.21
CA ALA A 158 23.17 -3.55 -6.91
C ALA A 158 24.27 -2.66 -6.34
N PHE A 159 23.85 -1.75 -5.49
CA PHE A 159 24.72 -0.90 -4.68
C PHE A 159 24.19 -0.89 -3.26
N PHE A 160 25.05 -0.98 -2.24
CA PHE A 160 24.62 -1.03 -0.87
C PHE A 160 25.62 -0.37 0.09
N PHE A 161 25.10 0.09 1.22
CA PHE A 161 25.90 0.62 2.34
C PHE A 161 25.14 0.49 3.65
N PRO A 162 25.85 0.40 4.80
CA PRO A 162 25.21 0.35 6.10
C PRO A 162 24.58 1.69 6.50
N VAL A 163 23.40 1.65 7.12
CA VAL A 163 22.69 2.78 7.69
C VAL A 163 22.28 2.49 9.13
N GLN A 164 22.43 3.44 10.01
CA GLN A 164 22.06 3.26 11.41
C GLN A 164 20.54 3.26 11.58
N ARG A 165 20.00 2.20 12.21
CA ARG A 165 18.58 2.08 12.53
C ARG A 165 18.21 3.12 13.60
N GLY A 166 17.04 3.78 13.43
CA GLY A 166 16.55 4.78 14.38
C GLY A 166 17.22 6.15 14.29
N ALA A 167 18.27 6.31 13.47
CA ALA A 167 18.94 7.61 13.33
C ALA A 167 18.03 8.67 12.69
N ILE A 168 17.24 8.29 11.70
CA ILE A 168 16.35 9.22 10.98
C ILE A 168 15.21 9.68 11.89
N GLU A 169 14.64 8.80 12.68
CA GLU A 169 13.55 9.10 13.62
C GLU A 169 14.01 10.02 14.77
N ALA A 170 15.32 10.06 15.05
CA ALA A 170 15.87 10.95 16.07
C ALA A 170 15.93 12.42 15.63
N PHE A 171 15.90 12.69 14.32
CA PHE A 171 15.87 14.07 13.81
C PHE A 171 14.53 14.73 14.09
N LYS A 172 14.56 15.99 14.52
CA LYS A 172 13.40 16.86 14.70
C LYS A 172 13.48 17.99 13.68
N PRO A 173 13.03 17.79 12.44
CA PRO A 173 13.12 18.81 11.39
C PRO A 173 12.27 20.03 11.75
N ARG A 174 12.83 21.23 11.56
CA ARG A 174 12.14 22.50 11.78
C ARG A 174 12.58 23.53 10.74
N PHE A 175 11.71 24.45 10.43
CA PHE A 175 12.07 25.68 9.72
C PHE A 175 12.47 26.74 10.74
N GLU A 176 13.53 27.46 10.43
CA GLU A 176 14.00 28.56 11.26
C GLU A 176 14.47 29.72 10.36
N PRO A 177 14.11 30.97 10.67
CA PRO A 177 14.65 32.13 9.96
C PRO A 177 16.18 32.20 10.11
N ILE A 178 16.89 32.45 9.01
CA ILE A 178 18.38 32.47 9.02
C ILE A 178 18.96 33.59 9.91
N GLU A 179 18.16 34.61 10.17
CA GLU A 179 18.50 35.71 11.05
C GLU A 179 18.75 35.25 12.51
N ASN A 180 18.21 34.08 12.88
CA ASN A 180 18.45 33.50 14.21
C ASN A 180 19.84 32.86 14.34
N ASP A 181 20.56 32.67 13.23
CA ASP A 181 21.96 32.23 13.20
C ASP A 181 22.84 33.27 12.46
N PRO A 182 23.37 34.29 13.16
CA PRO A 182 24.16 35.35 12.55
C PRO A 182 25.38 34.83 11.77
N ARG A 183 26.01 33.75 12.23
CA ARG A 183 27.17 33.15 11.55
C ARG A 183 26.78 32.57 10.20
N SER A 184 25.69 31.81 10.15
CA SER A 184 25.17 31.23 8.88
C SER A 184 24.68 32.35 7.95
N LEU A 185 24.04 33.40 8.46
CA LEU A 185 23.60 34.55 7.67
C LEU A 185 24.78 35.29 7.03
N GLU A 186 25.84 35.57 7.81
CA GLU A 186 27.05 36.21 7.28
C GLU A 186 27.72 35.36 6.21
N GLY A 187 27.91 34.08 6.48
CA GLY A 187 28.49 33.12 5.52
C GLY A 187 27.68 33.00 4.24
N PHE A 188 26.37 32.92 4.35
CA PHE A 188 25.46 32.87 3.18
C PHE A 188 25.56 34.17 2.36
N ASN A 189 25.53 35.34 3.00
CA ASN A 189 25.61 36.63 2.33
C ASN A 189 26.96 36.80 1.62
N ALA A 190 28.07 36.39 2.24
CA ALA A 190 29.38 36.39 1.63
C ALA A 190 29.45 35.46 0.41
N TRP A 191 28.93 34.25 0.54
CA TRP A 191 28.85 33.30 -0.56
C TRP A 191 27.98 33.81 -1.71
N SER A 192 26.80 34.38 -1.43
CA SER A 192 25.88 34.92 -2.44
C SER A 192 26.56 36.02 -3.26
N ARG A 193 27.19 36.99 -2.60
CA ARG A 193 27.95 38.05 -3.29
C ARG A 193 29.08 37.51 -4.14
N ALA A 194 29.85 36.55 -3.63
CA ALA A 194 30.95 35.93 -4.38
C ALA A 194 30.43 35.15 -5.59
N ARG A 195 29.26 34.49 -5.47
CA ARG A 195 28.62 33.77 -6.57
C ARG A 195 28.12 34.73 -7.64
N ASP A 196 27.46 35.79 -7.28
CA ASP A 196 26.99 36.81 -8.24
C ASP A 196 28.15 37.45 -9.01
N ALA A 197 29.24 37.84 -8.32
CA ALA A 197 30.46 38.36 -8.95
C ALA A 197 31.07 37.33 -9.91
N PHE A 198 31.09 36.04 -9.52
CA PHE A 198 31.59 34.99 -10.38
C PHE A 198 30.71 34.82 -11.66
N HIS A 199 29.38 34.82 -11.53
CA HIS A 199 28.48 34.75 -12.68
C HIS A 199 28.63 35.93 -13.63
N GLN A 200 28.74 37.16 -13.09
CA GLN A 200 29.01 38.36 -13.91
C GLN A 200 30.34 38.26 -14.66
N LYS A 201 31.41 37.77 -13.99
CA LYS A 201 32.69 37.51 -14.63
C LYS A 201 32.56 36.50 -15.79
N MET A 202 31.83 35.41 -15.58
CA MET A 202 31.58 34.38 -16.60
C MET A 202 30.79 34.93 -17.81
N GLN A 203 29.80 35.78 -17.57
CA GLN A 203 29.01 36.42 -18.65
C GLN A 203 29.84 37.40 -19.51
N ARG A 204 30.83 38.05 -18.94
CA ARG A 204 31.72 38.99 -19.67
C ARG A 204 32.81 38.33 -20.48
N GLY A 205 32.95 37.03 -20.40
CA GLY A 205 33.92 36.22 -21.14
C GLY A 205 34.52 35.13 -20.27
N ALA A 206 34.46 33.88 -20.76
CA ALA A 206 34.95 32.75 -19.96
C ALA A 206 36.48 32.86 -19.76
N PRO A 207 37.00 32.62 -18.56
CA PRO A 207 38.44 32.59 -18.30
C PRO A 207 39.13 31.50 -19.14
N ALA A 208 40.35 31.77 -19.56
CA ALA A 208 41.11 30.92 -20.45
C ALA A 208 41.53 29.56 -19.85
N LYS A 209 41.50 29.40 -18.50
CA LYS A 209 41.94 28.18 -17.81
C LYS A 209 40.81 27.51 -17.09
N GLY A 210 40.72 26.18 -17.22
CA GLY A 210 39.67 25.36 -16.58
C GLY A 210 39.52 25.52 -15.06
N SER A 211 40.62 25.85 -14.33
CA SER A 211 40.60 26.09 -12.91
C SER A 211 39.85 27.35 -12.49
N GLU A 212 39.59 28.29 -13.38
CA GLU A 212 38.87 29.54 -13.10
C GLU A 212 37.39 29.47 -13.49
N LYS A 213 36.95 28.35 -14.09
CA LYS A 213 35.58 28.15 -14.55
C LYS A 213 34.61 27.65 -13.43
N TRP A 214 35.06 27.48 -12.19
CA TRP A 214 34.25 27.01 -11.08
C TRP A 214 34.77 27.48 -9.72
N GLN A 215 33.86 27.54 -8.76
CA GLN A 215 34.18 27.90 -7.37
C GLN A 215 34.55 26.66 -6.58
N LYS A 216 35.75 26.58 -6.02
CA LYS A 216 36.33 25.39 -5.37
C LYS A 216 36.05 25.29 -3.87
N HIS A 217 35.50 26.34 -3.25
CA HIS A 217 35.38 26.45 -1.80
C HIS A 217 34.75 25.23 -1.15
N TYR A 218 33.56 24.79 -1.65
CA TYR A 218 32.91 23.59 -1.14
C TYR A 218 33.77 22.34 -1.30
N TYR A 219 34.44 22.17 -2.45
CA TYR A 219 35.32 21.03 -2.71
C TYR A 219 36.52 21.01 -1.75
N GLN A 220 36.99 22.17 -1.32
CA GLN A 220 38.12 22.33 -0.42
C GLN A 220 37.69 22.34 1.05
N GLY A 221 36.39 22.31 1.38
CA GLY A 221 35.87 22.38 2.73
C GLY A 221 36.05 23.74 3.40
N VAL A 222 36.12 24.82 2.62
CA VAL A 222 36.31 26.19 3.12
C VAL A 222 35.20 27.11 2.62
N ASP A 223 34.98 28.19 3.37
CA ASP A 223 34.09 29.27 2.93
C ASP A 223 34.80 30.20 1.89
N VAL A 224 34.10 31.23 1.44
CA VAL A 224 34.63 32.17 0.43
C VAL A 224 35.80 33.01 0.93
N GLU A 225 36.05 33.05 2.22
CA GLU A 225 37.17 33.71 2.89
C GLU A 225 38.33 32.75 3.16
N GLY A 226 38.16 31.45 2.78
CA GLY A 226 39.17 30.42 2.98
C GLY A 226 39.18 29.78 4.38
N ARG A 227 38.17 30.03 5.22
CA ARG A 227 38.08 29.47 6.58
C ARG A 227 37.42 28.09 6.53
N ALA A 228 38.00 27.10 7.20
CA ALA A 228 37.37 25.79 7.40
C ALA A 228 36.28 25.90 8.49
N TRP A 229 35.13 25.25 8.25
CA TRP A 229 34.02 25.19 9.22
C TRP A 229 34.03 23.91 10.02
N VAL A 230 34.65 22.86 9.48
CA VAL A 230 34.81 21.53 10.09
C VAL A 230 36.22 21.00 9.80
N ASP A 231 36.76 20.19 10.68
CA ASP A 231 38.10 19.61 10.53
C ASP A 231 38.11 18.32 9.70
N ASP A 232 36.95 17.66 9.58
CA ASP A 232 36.79 16.36 8.95
C ASP A 232 36.02 16.42 7.62
N HIS A 233 36.19 17.50 6.86
CA HIS A 233 35.56 17.67 5.55
C HIS A 233 35.86 16.50 4.60
N GLN A 234 34.80 15.88 4.07
CA GLN A 234 34.87 14.67 3.27
C GLN A 234 35.04 14.99 1.77
N ALA A 235 36.28 15.03 1.31
CA ALA A 235 36.59 15.25 -0.11
C ALA A 235 36.76 13.93 -0.91
N LYS A 236 36.93 12.79 -0.23
CA LYS A 236 37.16 11.48 -0.85
C LYS A 236 36.76 10.35 0.10
N LEU A 237 36.14 9.29 -0.46
CA LEU A 237 35.90 8.04 0.23
C LEU A 237 36.87 6.95 -0.24
N ARG A 238 37.34 6.12 0.67
CA ARG A 238 38.14 4.94 0.41
C ARG A 238 37.60 3.78 1.25
N LEU A 239 36.70 3.01 0.66
CA LEU A 239 36.17 1.83 1.30
C LEU A 239 37.12 0.63 1.10
N ALA A 240 37.25 -0.19 2.12
CA ALA A 240 37.96 -1.45 1.99
C ALA A 240 37.18 -2.44 1.09
N PRO A 241 37.83 -3.22 0.23
CA PRO A 241 37.19 -4.35 -0.43
C PRO A 241 36.81 -5.42 0.60
N PHE A 242 35.87 -6.30 0.26
CA PHE A 242 35.64 -7.51 1.04
C PHE A 242 36.89 -8.40 0.96
N ASP A 243 37.31 -8.91 2.13
CA ASP A 243 38.47 -9.80 2.21
C ASP A 243 38.12 -11.19 1.68
N ALA A 244 38.80 -11.63 0.64
CA ALA A 244 38.60 -12.93 -0.01
C ALA A 244 39.42 -14.08 0.65
N SER A 245 40.17 -13.82 1.73
CA SER A 245 41.00 -14.82 2.39
C SER A 245 40.21 -15.98 3.00
N ALA A 246 38.94 -15.81 3.25
CA ALA A 246 38.01 -16.84 3.78
C ALA A 246 37.13 -17.45 2.66
N THR A 247 37.72 -17.84 1.52
CA THR A 247 36.97 -18.56 0.50
C THR A 247 36.52 -19.91 1.02
N PRO A 248 35.22 -20.26 1.03
CA PRO A 248 34.76 -21.56 1.48
C PRO A 248 35.39 -22.66 0.65
N GLN A 249 35.92 -23.69 1.31
CA GLN A 249 36.36 -24.90 0.62
C GLN A 249 35.21 -25.51 -0.18
N ALA A 250 35.54 -26.23 -1.27
CA ALA A 250 34.54 -26.88 -2.11
C ALA A 250 33.53 -27.69 -1.27
N PRO A 251 32.23 -27.72 -1.67
CA PRO A 251 31.17 -28.27 -0.85
C PRO A 251 31.50 -29.72 -0.43
N ILE A 252 31.50 -29.96 0.88
CA ILE A 252 31.29 -31.30 1.40
C ILE A 252 29.86 -31.61 0.98
N ALA A 253 29.71 -32.61 0.08
CA ALA A 253 28.38 -33.04 -0.35
C ALA A 253 27.57 -33.36 0.92
N PRO A 254 26.35 -32.78 1.07
CA PRO A 254 25.50 -33.10 2.20
C PRO A 254 25.31 -34.61 2.24
N ALA A 255 25.49 -35.22 3.42
CA ALA A 255 25.14 -36.61 3.64
C ALA A 255 23.71 -36.79 3.11
N LYS A 256 23.52 -37.77 2.22
CA LYS A 256 22.19 -38.04 1.67
C LYS A 256 21.27 -38.35 2.85
N ASP A 257 20.38 -37.42 3.14
CA ASP A 257 19.28 -37.69 4.05
C ASP A 257 18.31 -38.62 3.29
N GLU A 258 18.42 -39.92 3.66
CA GLU A 258 17.59 -40.98 3.05
C GLU A 258 16.08 -40.81 3.27
N ARG A 259 15.65 -39.75 3.93
CA ARG A 259 14.24 -39.45 4.20
C ARG A 259 13.54 -38.60 3.14
N THR A 260 14.22 -38.21 2.06
CA THR A 260 13.59 -37.46 0.97
C THR A 260 13.35 -38.24 -0.31
N SER A 261 13.53 -39.56 -0.28
CA SER A 261 13.13 -40.45 -1.39
C SER A 261 11.64 -40.72 -1.31
N GLY A 262 10.83 -39.95 -2.00
CA GLY A 262 9.39 -40.24 -2.10
C GLY A 262 8.46 -39.08 -2.36
N ALA A 263 8.94 -37.93 -2.76
CA ALA A 263 8.07 -36.92 -3.31
C ALA A 263 7.49 -37.42 -4.65
N ARG A 264 6.35 -38.11 -4.59
CA ARG A 264 5.51 -38.33 -5.80
C ARG A 264 5.30 -36.97 -6.47
N PRO A 265 5.40 -36.86 -7.81
CA PRO A 265 5.08 -35.61 -8.49
C PRO A 265 3.69 -35.17 -8.01
N SER A 266 3.63 -33.99 -7.39
CA SER A 266 2.39 -33.42 -6.90
C SER A 266 1.47 -33.24 -8.10
N THR A 267 0.32 -33.91 -8.09
CA THR A 267 -0.75 -33.74 -9.08
C THR A 267 -1.41 -32.35 -8.98
N VAL A 268 -1.05 -31.57 -7.99
CA VAL A 268 -1.57 -30.23 -7.74
C VAL A 268 -0.93 -29.24 -8.72
N SER A 269 -1.75 -28.52 -9.46
CA SER A 269 -1.30 -27.51 -10.42
C SER A 269 -0.49 -26.40 -9.73
N ARG A 270 0.37 -25.70 -10.49
CA ARG A 270 1.12 -24.54 -9.98
C ARG A 270 0.16 -23.48 -9.40
N ALA A 271 -0.91 -23.16 -10.13
CA ALA A 271 -1.92 -22.20 -9.69
C ALA A 271 -2.57 -22.59 -8.35
N ALA A 272 -2.89 -23.88 -8.16
CA ALA A 272 -3.45 -24.35 -6.89
C ALA A 272 -2.44 -24.24 -5.71
N ARG A 273 -1.15 -24.46 -5.96
CA ARG A 273 -0.11 -24.26 -4.94
C ARG A 273 0.07 -22.76 -4.59
N ASP A 274 0.03 -21.90 -5.60
CA ASP A 274 0.15 -20.45 -5.40
C ASP A 274 -1.08 -19.90 -4.66
N LEU A 275 -2.28 -20.41 -4.95
CA LEU A 275 -3.48 -20.08 -4.19
C LEU A 275 -3.36 -20.52 -2.73
N ALA A 276 -2.95 -21.76 -2.48
CA ALA A 276 -2.76 -22.26 -1.11
C ALA A 276 -1.73 -21.45 -0.30
N LYS A 277 -0.67 -20.95 -0.95
CA LYS A 277 0.29 -20.05 -0.30
C LYS A 277 -0.32 -18.68 0.02
N ARG A 278 -1.15 -18.14 -0.88
CA ARG A 278 -1.85 -16.87 -0.63
C ARG A 278 -2.85 -17.01 0.53
N GLU A 279 -3.61 -18.10 0.55
CA GLU A 279 -4.50 -18.42 1.68
C GLU A 279 -3.73 -18.52 3.00
N TRP A 280 -2.61 -19.25 3.00
CA TRP A 280 -1.76 -19.35 4.18
C TRP A 280 -1.24 -17.99 4.66
N LEU A 281 -0.81 -17.10 3.75
CA LEU A 281 -0.33 -15.76 4.09
C LEU A 281 -1.44 -14.92 4.73
N LEU A 282 -2.64 -14.95 4.17
CA LEU A 282 -3.80 -14.25 4.72
C LEU A 282 -4.13 -14.75 6.13
N GLU A 283 -4.20 -16.07 6.31
CA GLU A 283 -4.45 -16.69 7.62
C GLU A 283 -3.35 -16.40 8.65
N ALA A 284 -2.08 -16.44 8.24
CA ALA A 284 -0.96 -16.17 9.12
C ALA A 284 -0.96 -14.70 9.58
N ALA A 285 -1.19 -13.77 8.67
CA ALA A 285 -1.28 -12.34 8.99
C ALA A 285 -2.44 -12.06 9.96
N GLU A 286 -3.53 -12.74 9.79
CA GLU A 286 -4.70 -12.55 10.63
C GLU A 286 -4.56 -13.21 12.01
N ARG A 287 -3.90 -14.37 12.08
CA ARG A 287 -3.51 -14.96 13.38
C ARG A 287 -2.60 -14.02 14.16
N GLN A 288 -1.69 -13.35 13.46
CA GLN A 288 -0.81 -12.36 14.08
C GLN A 288 -1.61 -11.15 14.61
N ARG A 289 -2.57 -10.64 13.84
CA ARG A 289 -3.47 -9.56 14.29
C ARG A 289 -4.31 -9.98 15.51
N ALA A 290 -4.77 -11.23 15.52
CA ALA A 290 -5.59 -11.78 16.60
C ALA A 290 -4.86 -11.87 17.97
N LEU A 291 -3.54 -11.71 18.00
CA LEU A 291 -2.78 -11.60 19.25
C LEU A 291 -3.07 -10.27 19.99
N SER A 292 -3.57 -9.27 19.29
CA SER A 292 -3.96 -8.01 19.95
C SER A 292 -5.26 -8.19 20.73
N PRO A 293 -5.35 -7.77 22.00
CA PRO A 293 -6.60 -7.76 22.75
C PRO A 293 -7.73 -6.96 22.06
N ARG A 294 -7.35 -6.01 21.20
CA ARG A 294 -8.28 -5.19 20.40
C ARG A 294 -8.87 -5.93 19.19
N ALA A 295 -8.36 -7.12 18.87
CA ALA A 295 -8.85 -7.90 17.74
C ALA A 295 -10.07 -8.76 18.07
N SER A 296 -10.45 -8.87 19.33
CA SER A 296 -11.55 -9.75 19.78
C SER A 296 -12.95 -9.14 19.69
N ALA A 297 -13.06 -7.83 19.47
CA ALA A 297 -14.34 -7.13 19.35
C ALA A 297 -14.19 -5.86 18.49
N LEU A 298 -15.31 -5.39 17.92
CA LEU A 298 -15.36 -4.06 17.32
C LEU A 298 -15.26 -3.01 18.42
N GLU A 299 -14.24 -2.14 18.30
CA GLU A 299 -14.10 -1.01 19.22
C GLU A 299 -15.20 0.03 18.97
N ARG A 300 -15.74 0.60 20.06
CA ARG A 300 -16.63 1.75 20.03
C ARG A 300 -15.89 2.94 20.65
N VAL A 301 -15.59 3.95 19.87
CA VAL A 301 -14.69 5.05 20.24
C VAL A 301 -15.40 6.40 20.07
N THR A 302 -15.19 7.31 21.02
CA THR A 302 -15.71 8.69 20.99
C THR A 302 -14.57 9.68 20.77
N GLY A 303 -14.86 10.85 20.18
CA GLY A 303 -13.90 11.94 20.03
C GLY A 303 -12.71 11.64 19.13
N MET A 304 -12.88 10.78 18.13
CA MET A 304 -11.86 10.41 17.16
C MET A 304 -11.37 11.61 16.36
N SER A 305 -10.04 11.77 16.23
CA SER A 305 -9.45 12.72 15.27
C SER A 305 -9.27 12.06 13.91
N GLY A 306 -9.25 12.85 12.83
CA GLY A 306 -9.02 12.33 11.47
C GLY A 306 -7.69 11.60 11.34
N GLN A 307 -6.61 12.14 11.92
CA GLN A 307 -5.29 11.49 11.87
C GLN A 307 -5.27 10.15 12.63
N HIS A 308 -5.85 10.11 13.83
CA HIS A 308 -5.93 8.85 14.59
C HIS A 308 -6.76 7.80 13.85
N PHE A 309 -7.86 8.22 13.21
CA PHE A 309 -8.66 7.34 12.37
C PHE A 309 -7.88 6.79 11.19
N LEU A 310 -7.13 7.66 10.48
CA LEU A 310 -6.26 7.23 9.38
C LEU A 310 -5.26 6.17 9.83
N ASP A 311 -4.51 6.44 10.89
CA ASP A 311 -3.37 5.62 11.31
C ASP A 311 -3.78 4.28 11.92
N HIS A 312 -4.92 4.23 12.62
CA HIS A 312 -5.30 3.06 13.42
C HIS A 312 -6.47 2.24 12.84
N TYR A 313 -7.23 2.81 11.90
CA TYR A 313 -8.41 2.14 11.35
C TYR A 313 -8.45 2.15 9.83
N TYR A 314 -8.31 3.30 9.18
CA TYR A 314 -8.44 3.41 7.73
C TYR A 314 -7.30 2.72 6.99
N ALA A 315 -6.06 3.12 7.22
CA ALA A 315 -4.89 2.55 6.55
C ALA A 315 -4.66 1.06 6.90
N PRO A 316 -4.81 0.61 8.16
CA PRO A 316 -4.70 -0.82 8.48
C PRO A 316 -5.97 -1.63 8.18
N CYS A 317 -6.97 -1.07 7.51
CA CYS A 317 -8.23 -1.74 7.15
C CYS A 317 -8.92 -2.41 8.37
N ARG A 318 -9.11 -1.66 9.45
CA ARG A 318 -9.76 -2.15 10.68
C ARG A 318 -11.11 -1.47 10.89
N PRO A 319 -12.21 -2.22 11.06
CA PRO A 319 -13.50 -1.63 11.35
C PRO A 319 -13.52 -1.02 12.77
N VAL A 320 -14.33 0.04 12.94
CA VAL A 320 -14.54 0.72 14.22
C VAL A 320 -15.91 1.39 14.23
N ILE A 321 -16.53 1.48 15.39
CA ILE A 321 -17.74 2.27 15.60
C ILE A 321 -17.32 3.61 16.20
N LEU A 322 -17.62 4.68 15.47
CA LEU A 322 -17.41 6.06 15.89
C LEU A 322 -18.71 6.51 16.58
N ALA A 323 -18.69 6.62 17.90
CA ALA A 323 -19.83 7.05 18.69
C ALA A 323 -19.80 8.56 18.93
N GLY A 324 -20.97 9.18 18.91
CA GLY A 324 -21.12 10.61 19.20
C GLY A 324 -20.81 11.55 18.04
N GLU A 325 -20.34 11.06 16.89
CA GLU A 325 -20.07 11.91 15.71
C GLU A 325 -21.36 12.51 15.11
N MET A 326 -22.51 11.90 15.35
CA MET A 326 -23.82 12.36 14.90
C MET A 326 -24.59 13.18 15.94
N ALA A 327 -24.00 13.51 17.09
CA ALA A 327 -24.71 14.18 18.19
C ALA A 327 -25.32 15.56 17.82
N ARG A 328 -24.82 16.19 16.76
CA ARG A 328 -25.32 17.48 16.28
C ARG A 328 -26.21 17.37 15.05
N TRP A 329 -26.50 16.18 14.56
CA TRP A 329 -27.35 16.00 13.40
C TRP A 329 -28.82 16.21 13.76
N PRO A 330 -29.54 17.15 13.13
CA PRO A 330 -30.99 17.28 13.35
C PRO A 330 -31.75 15.98 13.09
N ALA A 331 -31.27 15.14 12.19
CA ALA A 331 -31.86 13.85 11.84
C ALA A 331 -32.05 12.92 13.04
N THR A 332 -31.09 12.89 13.99
CA THR A 332 -31.13 11.98 15.14
C THR A 332 -32.28 12.25 16.12
N SER A 333 -32.79 13.46 16.14
CA SER A 333 -33.89 13.87 17.03
C SER A 333 -35.22 14.15 16.29
N ARG A 334 -35.17 14.49 15.01
CA ARG A 334 -36.35 14.91 14.24
C ARG A 334 -36.97 13.77 13.46
N TRP A 335 -36.16 12.86 12.95
CA TRP A 335 -36.65 11.88 12.01
C TRP A 335 -37.53 10.84 12.68
N SER A 336 -38.72 10.70 12.14
CA SER A 336 -39.71 9.66 12.41
C SER A 336 -40.43 9.36 11.10
N PRO A 337 -41.15 8.25 10.96
CA PRO A 337 -41.95 7.99 9.76
C PRO A 337 -42.86 9.16 9.38
N ASP A 338 -43.50 9.79 10.35
CA ASP A 338 -44.38 10.94 10.09
C ASP A 338 -43.62 12.19 9.64
N TYR A 339 -42.45 12.46 10.24
CA TYR A 339 -41.59 13.55 9.79
C TYR A 339 -41.11 13.34 8.36
N LEU A 340 -40.62 12.12 8.06
CA LEU A 340 -40.16 11.78 6.72
C LEU A 340 -41.25 11.98 5.66
N LYS A 341 -42.49 11.51 5.96
CA LYS A 341 -43.64 11.74 5.08
C LYS A 341 -43.96 13.23 4.91
N ALA A 342 -43.91 14.00 5.98
CA ALA A 342 -44.22 15.42 5.94
C ALA A 342 -43.20 16.20 5.10
N VAL A 343 -41.92 15.85 5.16
CA VAL A 343 -40.82 16.55 4.47
C VAL A 343 -40.72 16.16 3.00
N VAL A 344 -40.83 14.88 2.67
CA VAL A 344 -40.69 14.38 1.29
C VAL A 344 -42.02 14.39 0.57
N GLY A 345 -43.10 14.04 1.25
CA GLY A 345 -44.46 14.04 0.71
C GLY A 345 -44.68 12.98 -0.37
N SER A 346 -45.47 13.37 -1.39
CA SER A 346 -45.83 12.48 -2.50
C SER A 346 -44.80 12.45 -3.64
N ARG A 347 -43.55 12.92 -3.42
CA ARG A 347 -42.50 12.79 -4.42
C ARG A 347 -42.26 11.34 -4.76
N LEU A 348 -42.10 11.04 -6.05
CA LEU A 348 -41.83 9.68 -6.50
C LEU A 348 -40.42 9.24 -6.08
N VAL A 349 -40.36 8.10 -5.45
CA VAL A 349 -39.11 7.43 -5.12
C VAL A 349 -39.02 6.05 -5.74
N GLU A 350 -37.82 5.64 -6.05
CA GLU A 350 -37.49 4.31 -6.53
C GLU A 350 -36.96 3.47 -5.38
N PHE A 351 -37.42 2.24 -5.27
CA PHE A 351 -37.00 1.28 -4.27
C PHE A 351 -37.08 -0.15 -4.83
N GLN A 352 -36.56 -1.10 -4.09
CA GLN A 352 -36.68 -2.52 -4.42
C GLN A 352 -37.96 -3.07 -3.79
N ALA A 353 -38.72 -3.87 -4.53
CA ALA A 353 -39.89 -4.62 -4.03
C ALA A 353 -39.92 -6.04 -4.61
N GLY A 354 -40.66 -6.94 -3.95
CA GLY A 354 -40.69 -8.35 -4.33
C GLY A 354 -39.43 -9.09 -3.92
N ARG A 355 -38.69 -8.60 -2.96
CA ARG A 355 -37.40 -9.19 -2.52
C ARG A 355 -37.55 -10.57 -1.90
N ASP A 356 -38.67 -10.84 -1.24
CA ASP A 356 -38.95 -12.14 -0.62
C ASP A 356 -39.26 -13.24 -1.65
N ALA A 357 -39.50 -12.89 -2.90
CA ALA A 357 -39.79 -13.85 -3.96
C ALA A 357 -38.56 -14.58 -4.51
N SER A 358 -37.35 -14.11 -4.21
CA SER A 358 -36.09 -14.68 -4.73
C SER A 358 -34.96 -14.57 -3.71
N ALA A 359 -34.31 -15.65 -3.36
CA ALA A 359 -33.11 -15.65 -2.52
C ALA A 359 -31.94 -14.85 -3.14
N GLY A 360 -31.95 -14.66 -4.47
CA GLY A 360 -30.93 -13.92 -5.21
C GLY A 360 -31.25 -12.45 -5.48
N PHE A 361 -32.19 -11.83 -4.76
CA PHE A 361 -32.69 -10.49 -5.03
C PHE A 361 -31.59 -9.41 -5.11
N GLU A 362 -30.53 -9.51 -4.33
CA GLU A 362 -29.40 -8.56 -4.39
C GLU A 362 -28.56 -8.73 -5.66
N ARG A 363 -28.52 -9.91 -6.25
CA ARG A 363 -27.82 -10.19 -7.53
C ARG A 363 -28.62 -9.73 -8.74
N THR A 364 -29.93 -9.61 -8.59
CA THR A 364 -30.90 -9.25 -9.65
C THR A 364 -31.63 -7.93 -9.35
N LYS A 365 -30.93 -6.96 -8.76
CA LYS A 365 -31.50 -5.67 -8.27
C LYS A 365 -32.38 -4.95 -9.29
N GLU A 366 -32.03 -5.02 -10.58
CA GLU A 366 -32.79 -4.40 -11.65
C GLU A 366 -34.22 -4.96 -11.77
N ALA A 367 -34.41 -6.26 -11.55
CA ALA A 367 -35.72 -6.92 -11.63
C ALA A 367 -36.67 -6.53 -10.48
N HIS A 368 -36.12 -5.98 -9.40
CA HIS A 368 -36.87 -5.61 -8.21
C HIS A 368 -37.17 -4.10 -8.13
N ARG A 369 -36.75 -3.30 -9.12
CA ARG A 369 -36.98 -1.83 -9.14
C ARG A 369 -38.46 -1.52 -9.31
N THR A 370 -38.96 -0.66 -8.46
CA THR A 370 -40.32 -0.12 -8.55
C THR A 370 -40.34 1.33 -8.09
N ARG A 371 -41.42 2.04 -8.38
CA ARG A 371 -41.61 3.44 -7.97
C ARG A 371 -42.96 3.65 -7.33
N ALA A 372 -43.01 4.49 -6.30
CA ALA A 372 -44.23 4.93 -5.66
C ALA A 372 -44.01 6.33 -5.04
N PRO A 373 -45.10 7.04 -4.69
CA PRO A 373 -45.01 8.20 -3.81
C PRO A 373 -44.32 7.81 -2.48
N PHE A 374 -43.48 8.71 -1.98
CA PHE A 374 -42.66 8.39 -0.77
C PHE A 374 -43.52 8.17 0.47
N ASP A 375 -44.60 8.95 0.64
CA ASP A 375 -45.57 8.77 1.72
C ASP A 375 -46.20 7.37 1.66
N ALA A 376 -46.62 6.87 0.50
CA ALA A 376 -47.15 5.54 0.30
C ALA A 376 -46.06 4.45 0.52
N PHE A 377 -44.80 4.72 0.15
CA PHE A 377 -43.69 3.82 0.45
C PHE A 377 -43.47 3.70 1.98
N ILE A 378 -43.46 4.82 2.72
CA ILE A 378 -43.31 4.82 4.17
C ILE A 378 -44.49 4.07 4.82
N ASP A 379 -45.73 4.31 4.39
CA ASP A 379 -46.92 3.61 4.89
C ASP A 379 -46.79 2.08 4.68
N ARG A 380 -46.30 1.66 3.51
CA ARG A 380 -46.06 0.25 3.22
C ARG A 380 -45.05 -0.40 4.16
N ILE A 381 -43.91 0.26 4.38
CA ILE A 381 -42.81 -0.32 5.18
C ILE A 381 -43.00 -0.17 6.70
N THR A 382 -43.97 0.64 7.14
CA THR A 382 -44.35 0.76 8.55
C THR A 382 -45.63 -0.03 8.90
N ALA A 383 -46.26 -0.66 7.90
CA ALA A 383 -47.44 -1.49 8.11
C ALA A 383 -47.10 -2.73 8.99
N PRO A 384 -48.04 -3.21 9.82
CA PRO A 384 -47.84 -4.45 10.58
C PRO A 384 -47.50 -5.63 9.66
N GLY A 385 -46.44 -6.37 10.01
CA GLY A 385 -45.98 -7.52 9.22
C GLY A 385 -45.11 -7.17 8.01
N ALA A 386 -44.76 -5.88 7.79
CA ALA A 386 -43.78 -5.50 6.81
C ALA A 386 -42.43 -6.20 7.13
N GLY A 387 -41.86 -6.87 6.14
CA GLY A 387 -40.58 -7.60 6.23
C GLY A 387 -39.60 -7.14 5.15
N ASN A 388 -38.78 -8.06 4.66
CA ASN A 388 -37.73 -7.74 3.69
C ASN A 388 -38.22 -7.35 2.30
N ASP A 389 -39.51 -7.38 2.02
CA ASP A 389 -40.08 -7.26 0.66
C ASP A 389 -39.83 -5.89 0.00
N ALA A 390 -39.85 -4.80 0.78
CA ALA A 390 -39.67 -3.45 0.24
C ALA A 390 -38.53 -2.70 0.95
N TYR A 391 -37.54 -2.21 0.15
CA TYR A 391 -36.35 -1.54 0.70
C TYR A 391 -35.79 -0.49 -0.27
N LEU A 392 -35.64 0.72 0.20
CA LEU A 392 -34.90 1.78 -0.49
C LEU A 392 -33.44 1.65 -0.10
N THR A 393 -32.56 1.50 -1.08
CA THR A 393 -31.12 1.21 -0.87
C THR A 393 -30.23 2.26 -1.53
N ALA A 394 -28.94 2.25 -1.24
CA ALA A 394 -27.96 3.11 -1.90
C ALA A 394 -27.96 2.95 -3.42
N TYR A 395 -28.33 1.79 -3.95
CA TYR A 395 -28.46 1.53 -5.38
C TYR A 395 -29.46 2.49 -6.06
N ASN A 396 -30.47 2.95 -5.33
CA ASN A 396 -31.48 3.87 -5.81
C ASN A 396 -31.12 5.37 -5.59
N SER A 397 -29.92 5.66 -5.05
CA SER A 397 -29.56 7.04 -4.63
C SER A 397 -29.63 8.05 -5.76
N ALA A 398 -29.09 7.70 -6.94
CA ALA A 398 -29.08 8.61 -8.08
C ALA A 398 -30.52 8.93 -8.57
N SER A 399 -31.40 7.92 -8.62
CA SER A 399 -32.81 8.07 -9.01
C SER A 399 -33.61 8.88 -7.99
N ASN A 400 -33.21 8.86 -6.72
CA ASN A 400 -33.90 9.48 -5.60
C ASN A 400 -33.30 10.81 -5.14
N ALA A 401 -32.19 11.26 -5.73
CA ALA A 401 -31.44 12.41 -5.27
C ALA A 401 -32.31 13.67 -5.10
N GLU A 402 -33.14 13.98 -6.11
CA GLU A 402 -34.03 15.15 -6.08
C GLU A 402 -35.17 14.97 -5.05
N ALA A 403 -35.80 13.81 -5.02
CA ALA A 403 -36.91 13.53 -4.12
C ALA A 403 -36.49 13.61 -2.64
N LEU A 404 -35.32 13.08 -2.31
CA LEU A 404 -34.79 12.99 -0.94
C LEU A 404 -33.89 14.17 -0.55
N ALA A 405 -33.64 15.12 -1.46
CA ALA A 405 -32.81 16.30 -1.18
C ALA A 405 -33.23 17.08 0.09
N PRO A 406 -34.52 17.25 0.42
CA PRO A 406 -34.91 17.94 1.65
C PRO A 406 -34.42 17.27 2.94
N LEU A 407 -34.21 15.97 2.93
CA LEU A 407 -33.70 15.24 4.09
C LEU A 407 -32.20 15.45 4.31
N GLN A 408 -31.46 15.80 3.26
CA GLN A 408 -30.01 15.99 3.36
C GLN A 408 -29.62 17.16 4.28
N ALA A 409 -30.50 18.18 4.41
CA ALA A 409 -30.27 19.31 5.31
C ALA A 409 -30.25 18.93 6.80
N ASP A 410 -30.86 17.80 7.18
CA ASP A 410 -30.87 17.28 8.54
C ASP A 410 -29.66 16.37 8.84
N LEU A 411 -28.92 15.94 7.82
CA LEU A 411 -27.67 15.20 7.98
C LEU A 411 -26.51 16.19 8.17
N GLY A 412 -25.68 15.94 9.15
CA GLY A 412 -24.44 16.70 9.36
C GLY A 412 -23.31 16.20 8.47
N VAL A 413 -22.20 16.91 8.50
CA VAL A 413 -20.98 16.56 7.77
C VAL A 413 -19.99 15.91 8.74
N LEU A 414 -19.37 14.80 8.31
CA LEU A 414 -18.31 14.12 9.04
C LEU A 414 -16.94 14.62 8.57
N GLU A 415 -16.67 15.93 8.73
CA GLU A 415 -15.52 16.67 8.16
C GLU A 415 -14.15 16.08 8.53
N LYS A 416 -14.06 15.37 9.64
CA LYS A 416 -12.81 14.70 10.05
C LYS A 416 -12.42 13.54 9.14
N PHE A 417 -13.38 12.99 8.38
CA PHE A 417 -13.23 11.74 7.63
C PHE A 417 -13.59 11.88 6.16
N LEU A 418 -14.51 12.81 5.82
CA LEU A 418 -15.10 12.97 4.49
C LEU A 418 -14.70 14.30 3.85
N THR A 419 -14.63 14.31 2.53
CA THR A 419 -14.36 15.55 1.76
C THR A 419 -15.52 16.54 1.91
N PRO A 420 -15.25 17.87 1.86
CA PRO A 420 -16.30 18.91 1.96
C PRO A 420 -17.34 18.83 0.84
N ASP A 421 -16.93 18.37 -0.34
CA ASP A 421 -17.80 18.10 -1.49
C ASP A 421 -18.57 16.79 -1.32
N ALA A 422 -18.72 16.36 -0.06
CA ALA A 422 -19.41 15.15 0.27
C ALA A 422 -20.74 15.12 -0.45
N ALA A 423 -20.81 14.24 -1.43
CA ALA A 423 -22.07 13.87 -2.02
C ALA A 423 -23.05 13.55 -0.88
N GLN A 424 -24.28 13.88 -1.08
CA GLN A 424 -25.38 13.58 -0.17
C GLN A 424 -25.27 12.16 0.35
N GLY A 425 -25.51 11.93 1.64
CA GLY A 425 -25.54 10.58 2.22
C GLY A 425 -26.49 9.68 1.44
N MET A 426 -26.03 8.51 1.05
CA MET A 426 -26.86 7.51 0.36
C MET A 426 -27.80 6.88 1.39
N LEU A 427 -29.10 7.12 1.28
CA LEU A 427 -30.08 6.65 2.25
C LEU A 427 -30.51 5.20 2.02
N TRP A 428 -30.65 4.49 3.12
CA TRP A 428 -31.22 3.15 3.21
C TRP A 428 -32.43 3.24 4.14
N ILE A 429 -33.63 2.97 3.63
CA ILE A 429 -34.87 3.12 4.38
C ILE A 429 -35.70 1.85 4.23
N GLY A 430 -36.03 1.20 5.35
CA GLY A 430 -36.79 -0.04 5.32
C GLY A 430 -37.39 -0.48 6.64
N PRO A 431 -38.25 -1.51 6.60
CA PRO A 431 -38.90 -2.07 7.79
C PRO A 431 -37.95 -2.92 8.63
N ALA A 432 -38.41 -3.34 9.82
CA ALA A 432 -37.82 -4.46 10.53
C ALA A 432 -37.74 -5.69 9.63
N GLY A 433 -36.65 -6.46 9.74
CA GLY A 433 -36.44 -7.64 8.93
C GLY A 433 -35.81 -7.42 7.56
N THR A 434 -35.61 -6.16 7.12
CA THR A 434 -34.82 -5.93 5.90
C THR A 434 -33.44 -6.52 6.04
N PHE A 435 -32.99 -7.20 4.99
CA PHE A 435 -31.79 -8.02 5.00
C PHE A 435 -30.91 -7.72 3.79
N THR A 436 -29.62 -7.54 4.01
CA THR A 436 -28.59 -7.51 2.98
C THR A 436 -27.71 -8.74 3.14
N PRO A 437 -27.70 -9.67 2.17
CA PRO A 437 -26.97 -10.92 2.24
C PRO A 437 -25.45 -10.74 2.43
N LEU A 438 -24.78 -11.80 2.85
CA LEU A 438 -23.34 -11.80 3.08
C LEU A 438 -22.57 -11.47 1.80
N HIS A 439 -21.84 -10.37 1.85
CA HIS A 439 -21.03 -9.86 0.76
C HIS A 439 -19.87 -9.01 1.32
N HIS A 440 -19.02 -8.51 0.45
CA HIS A 440 -18.07 -7.46 0.80
C HIS A 440 -18.19 -6.29 -0.18
N ASP A 441 -17.75 -5.10 0.25
CA ASP A 441 -17.70 -3.92 -0.62
C ASP A 441 -16.32 -3.75 -1.24
N LEU A 442 -16.28 -3.10 -2.41
CA LEU A 442 -15.05 -2.73 -3.12
C LEU A 442 -14.52 -1.34 -2.71
N THR A 443 -15.22 -0.67 -1.79
CA THR A 443 -14.87 0.63 -1.22
C THR A 443 -14.98 0.59 0.29
N ASN A 444 -14.22 1.47 0.96
CA ASN A 444 -14.49 1.77 2.36
C ASN A 444 -15.83 2.50 2.48
N ASN A 445 -16.57 2.22 3.55
CA ASN A 445 -17.86 2.84 3.85
C ASN A 445 -17.89 3.41 5.26
N LEU A 446 -18.55 4.57 5.44
CA LEU A 446 -19.10 5.01 6.72
C LEU A 446 -20.61 4.75 6.71
N ILE A 447 -21.08 3.99 7.68
CA ILE A 447 -22.48 3.59 7.84
C ILE A 447 -23.02 4.31 9.06
N ALA A 448 -23.72 5.43 8.85
CA ALA A 448 -24.32 6.25 9.90
C ALA A 448 -25.74 5.77 10.21
N GLN A 449 -25.96 5.18 11.36
CA GLN A 449 -27.25 4.65 11.79
C GLN A 449 -28.08 5.78 12.40
N VAL A 450 -29.13 6.23 11.70
CA VAL A 450 -29.92 7.39 12.10
C VAL A 450 -31.16 7.00 12.92
N ILE A 451 -31.94 6.04 12.42
CA ILE A 451 -33.16 5.54 13.09
C ILE A 451 -33.10 4.03 13.18
N GLY A 452 -33.60 3.50 14.30
CA GLY A 452 -33.72 2.07 14.55
C GLY A 452 -32.39 1.38 14.70
N ARG A 453 -32.42 0.09 15.01
CA ARG A 453 -31.23 -0.73 15.21
C ARG A 453 -31.00 -1.69 14.05
N LYS A 454 -29.73 -1.92 13.76
CA LYS A 454 -29.33 -2.93 12.77
C LYS A 454 -28.30 -3.87 13.35
N ARG A 455 -28.52 -5.17 13.19
CA ARG A 455 -27.50 -6.18 13.43
C ARG A 455 -26.61 -6.30 12.23
N VAL A 456 -25.29 -6.20 12.45
CA VAL A 456 -24.26 -6.39 11.42
C VAL A 456 -23.36 -7.54 11.85
N LEU A 457 -23.22 -8.54 11.01
CA LEU A 457 -22.20 -9.58 11.14
C LEU A 457 -21.05 -9.21 10.23
N ILE A 458 -19.82 -9.16 10.75
CA ILE A 458 -18.63 -8.71 10.01
C ILE A 458 -17.53 -9.75 10.12
N GLY A 459 -16.85 -10.05 9.01
CA GLY A 459 -15.68 -10.91 8.97
C GLY A 459 -14.54 -10.26 8.22
N PRO A 460 -13.26 -10.49 8.61
CA PRO A 460 -12.12 -9.92 7.90
C PRO A 460 -12.00 -10.45 6.47
N ALA A 461 -11.36 -9.67 5.59
CA ALA A 461 -11.13 -10.03 4.19
C ALA A 461 -10.44 -11.39 4.02
N SER A 462 -9.60 -11.78 4.98
CA SER A 462 -8.90 -13.06 5.01
C SER A 462 -9.80 -14.28 5.09
N GLU A 463 -11.07 -14.11 5.49
CA GLU A 463 -12.04 -15.21 5.56
C GLU A 463 -12.69 -15.55 4.20
N VAL A 464 -12.20 -14.99 3.09
CA VAL A 464 -12.74 -15.19 1.74
C VAL A 464 -12.97 -16.66 1.38
N GLY A 465 -12.02 -17.54 1.72
CA GLY A 465 -12.14 -18.98 1.47
C GLY A 465 -13.15 -19.69 2.38
N ARG A 466 -13.35 -19.21 3.63
CA ARG A 466 -14.30 -19.77 4.61
C ARG A 466 -15.70 -19.23 4.44
N LEU A 467 -15.83 -18.02 3.90
CA LEU A 467 -17.12 -17.38 3.65
C LEU A 467 -17.64 -17.63 2.23
N TYR A 468 -17.01 -18.56 1.49
CA TYR A 468 -17.49 -19.07 0.21
C TYR A 468 -17.84 -17.95 -0.78
N ASN A 469 -16.86 -17.13 -1.13
CA ASN A 469 -17.04 -16.17 -2.21
C ASN A 469 -17.43 -16.92 -3.49
N ASP A 470 -18.54 -16.52 -4.06
CA ASP A 470 -19.12 -17.17 -5.25
C ASP A 470 -18.96 -16.23 -6.47
N ALA A 471 -19.93 -15.35 -6.66
CA ALA A 471 -19.95 -14.45 -7.78
C ALA A 471 -19.65 -13.02 -7.35
N HIS A 472 -18.67 -12.39 -8.00
CA HIS A 472 -18.28 -11.02 -7.72
C HIS A 472 -17.99 -10.81 -6.21
N VAL A 473 -18.76 -9.98 -5.52
CA VAL A 473 -18.58 -9.66 -4.08
C VAL A 473 -19.43 -10.53 -3.14
N PHE A 474 -20.24 -11.43 -3.65
CA PHE A 474 -21.23 -12.18 -2.86
C PHE A 474 -20.70 -13.52 -2.35
N SER A 475 -21.22 -13.92 -1.19
CA SER A 475 -21.05 -15.27 -0.64
C SER A 475 -22.16 -16.20 -1.15
N GLU A 476 -21.82 -17.46 -1.34
CA GLU A 476 -22.78 -18.53 -1.60
C GLU A 476 -23.67 -18.82 -0.37
N ILE A 477 -23.18 -18.52 0.84
CA ILE A 477 -23.91 -18.75 2.07
C ILE A 477 -25.17 -17.87 2.18
N GLY A 478 -25.07 -16.62 1.75
CA GLY A 478 -26.18 -15.67 1.79
C GLY A 478 -26.47 -15.15 3.22
N ASP A 479 -26.98 -16.01 4.10
CA ASP A 479 -27.33 -15.65 5.48
C ASP A 479 -26.62 -16.56 6.49
N LEU A 480 -25.74 -15.97 7.31
CA LEU A 480 -25.00 -16.66 8.38
C LEU A 480 -25.88 -17.05 9.57
N GLU A 481 -27.05 -16.45 9.72
CA GLU A 481 -28.02 -16.71 10.81
C GLU A 481 -29.17 -17.60 10.36
N ASP A 482 -29.14 -18.13 9.14
CA ASP A 482 -30.17 -19.08 8.68
C ASP A 482 -30.11 -20.39 9.49
N ALA A 483 -31.18 -20.68 10.20
CA ALA A 483 -31.32 -21.92 10.96
C ALA A 483 -31.28 -23.20 10.11
N GLY A 484 -31.58 -23.08 8.80
CA GLY A 484 -31.52 -24.15 7.82
C GLY A 484 -30.19 -24.30 7.09
N LEU A 485 -29.17 -23.54 7.48
CA LEU A 485 -27.87 -23.53 6.81
C LEU A 485 -27.23 -24.94 6.79
N ASP A 486 -26.93 -25.45 5.59
CA ASP A 486 -26.27 -26.74 5.39
C ASP A 486 -24.79 -26.68 5.83
N LYS A 487 -24.54 -27.00 7.09
CA LYS A 487 -23.20 -27.01 7.68
C LYS A 487 -22.26 -28.05 7.04
N ALA A 488 -22.78 -29.11 6.46
CA ALA A 488 -21.96 -30.12 5.78
C ALA A 488 -21.42 -29.55 4.46
N ARG A 489 -22.26 -28.87 3.70
CA ARG A 489 -21.88 -28.15 2.48
C ARG A 489 -20.88 -27.03 2.78
N PHE A 490 -21.12 -26.24 3.82
CA PHE A 490 -20.31 -25.10 4.22
C PHE A 490 -19.35 -25.42 5.38
N SER A 491 -18.71 -26.59 5.33
CA SER A 491 -17.86 -27.09 6.42
C SER A 491 -16.67 -26.17 6.77
N ARG A 492 -16.17 -25.37 5.83
CA ARG A 492 -15.09 -24.40 6.09
C ARG A 492 -15.55 -23.20 6.91
N LEU A 493 -16.85 -22.99 7.05
CA LEU A 493 -17.41 -21.92 7.90
C LEU A 493 -17.07 -22.18 9.38
N GLU A 494 -16.86 -23.44 9.77
CA GLU A 494 -16.36 -23.76 11.10
C GLU A 494 -14.98 -23.12 11.32
N GLY A 495 -14.87 -22.29 12.35
CA GLY A 495 -13.66 -21.52 12.65
C GLY A 495 -13.50 -20.20 11.87
N ALA A 496 -14.47 -19.80 11.05
CA ALA A 496 -14.51 -18.46 10.49
C ALA A 496 -14.72 -17.42 11.61
N ARG A 497 -13.99 -16.32 11.53
CA ARG A 497 -14.10 -15.23 12.49
C ARG A 497 -15.18 -14.27 12.05
N ILE A 498 -16.25 -14.23 12.81
CA ILE A 498 -17.38 -13.33 12.60
C ILE A 498 -17.62 -12.54 13.88
N TYR A 499 -17.68 -11.24 13.77
CA TYR A 499 -18.05 -10.33 14.83
C TYR A 499 -19.51 -9.92 14.63
N ALA A 500 -20.30 -10.00 15.68
CA ALA A 500 -21.68 -9.51 15.68
C ALA A 500 -21.74 -8.18 16.42
N VAL A 501 -22.40 -7.19 15.84
CA VAL A 501 -22.63 -5.90 16.47
C VAL A 501 -24.02 -5.37 16.14
N ASP A 502 -24.69 -4.82 17.15
CA ASP A 502 -25.92 -4.06 16.94
C ASP A 502 -25.55 -2.57 16.90
N LEU A 503 -25.84 -1.95 15.75
CA LEU A 503 -25.69 -0.50 15.58
C LEU A 503 -26.91 0.18 16.16
N GLU A 504 -26.67 1.10 17.08
CA GLU A 504 -27.68 1.95 17.71
C GLU A 504 -27.81 3.28 16.96
N PRO A 505 -28.96 3.98 17.05
CA PRO A 505 -29.05 5.34 16.55
C PRO A 505 -27.95 6.24 17.14
N GLY A 506 -27.21 6.94 16.26
CA GLY A 506 -26.06 7.77 16.63
C GLY A 506 -24.70 7.12 16.40
N ASP A 507 -24.66 5.82 16.10
CA ASP A 507 -23.43 5.13 15.71
C ASP A 507 -23.04 5.38 14.25
N VAL A 508 -21.74 5.50 14.01
CA VAL A 508 -21.16 5.50 12.66
C VAL A 508 -20.17 4.35 12.58
N LEU A 509 -20.52 3.30 11.86
CA LEU A 509 -19.62 2.19 11.61
C LEU A 509 -18.71 2.51 10.42
N PHE A 510 -17.40 2.48 10.64
CA PHE A 510 -16.43 2.36 9.56
C PHE A 510 -16.31 0.91 9.16
N LEU A 511 -16.66 0.62 7.91
CA LEU A 511 -16.54 -0.70 7.30
C LEU A 511 -15.49 -0.63 6.20
N PRO A 512 -14.29 -1.21 6.38
CA PRO A 512 -13.26 -1.20 5.37
C PRO A 512 -13.64 -2.04 4.14
N PHE A 513 -13.07 -1.71 2.99
CA PHE A 513 -13.22 -2.52 1.77
C PHE A 513 -12.80 -3.98 2.02
N ALA A 514 -13.40 -4.89 1.26
CA ALA A 514 -13.18 -6.33 1.33
C ALA A 514 -13.55 -7.00 2.69
N TRP A 515 -14.06 -6.27 3.68
CA TRP A 515 -14.61 -6.87 4.88
C TRP A 515 -15.98 -7.48 4.57
N TRP A 516 -16.11 -8.76 4.85
CA TRP A 516 -17.36 -9.50 4.70
C TRP A 516 -18.40 -8.99 5.68
N HIS A 517 -19.62 -8.80 5.21
CA HIS A 517 -20.69 -8.36 6.09
C HIS A 517 -22.06 -8.77 5.59
N GLN A 518 -22.97 -8.99 6.52
CA GLN A 518 -24.40 -9.03 6.30
C GLN A 518 -25.09 -8.09 7.27
N VAL A 519 -26.22 -7.53 6.86
CA VAL A 519 -26.94 -6.53 7.66
C VAL A 519 -28.41 -6.91 7.75
N ARG A 520 -28.94 -6.90 8.97
CA ARG A 520 -30.36 -7.12 9.22
C ARG A 520 -30.93 -5.98 10.08
N ALA A 521 -31.99 -5.35 9.61
CA ALA A 521 -32.71 -4.35 10.40
C ALA A 521 -33.52 -5.05 11.49
N LEU A 522 -33.34 -4.62 12.74
CA LEU A 522 -34.09 -5.12 13.90
C LEU A 522 -35.41 -4.37 14.09
N GLU A 523 -35.47 -3.15 13.57
CA GLU A 523 -36.59 -2.20 13.66
C GLU A 523 -36.76 -1.48 12.32
N PHE A 524 -37.83 -0.69 12.16
CA PHE A 524 -37.85 0.33 11.09
C PHE A 524 -36.57 1.12 11.18
N SER A 525 -35.85 1.25 10.09
CA SER A 525 -34.52 1.83 10.13
C SER A 525 -34.23 2.78 8.98
N VAL A 526 -33.46 3.82 9.30
CA VAL A 526 -32.86 4.72 8.34
C VAL A 526 -31.37 4.80 8.60
N THR A 527 -30.58 4.55 7.56
CA THR A 527 -29.12 4.62 7.56
C THR A 527 -28.65 5.54 6.46
N ALA A 528 -27.62 6.34 6.68
CA ALA A 528 -26.93 7.09 5.64
C ALA A 528 -25.52 6.51 5.46
N THR A 529 -25.11 6.24 4.21
CA THR A 529 -23.77 5.71 3.90
C THR A 529 -22.97 6.69 3.06
N TYR A 530 -21.64 6.69 3.25
CA TYR A 530 -20.71 7.60 2.62
C TYR A 530 -19.45 6.86 2.20
N THR A 531 -18.95 7.18 0.99
CA THR A 531 -17.73 6.59 0.41
C THR A 531 -16.67 7.62 0.01
N ASN A 532 -16.97 8.91 0.15
CA ASN A 532 -16.15 10.04 -0.27
C ASN A 532 -15.15 10.47 0.84
N PHE A 533 -14.25 9.58 1.23
CA PHE A 533 -13.25 9.84 2.24
C PHE A 533 -12.22 10.91 1.83
N LEU A 534 -11.56 11.50 2.83
CA LEU A 534 -10.39 12.40 2.63
C LEU A 534 -9.21 11.67 2.00
N TRP A 535 -9.16 10.35 2.06
CA TRP A 535 -8.10 9.48 1.58
C TRP A 535 -8.57 8.63 0.40
N PRO A 536 -7.64 8.09 -0.43
CA PRO A 536 -7.98 7.28 -1.60
C PRO A 536 -8.90 6.10 -1.25
N ASN A 537 -10.00 5.95 -1.98
CA ASN A 537 -11.01 4.90 -1.79
C ASN A 537 -11.38 4.24 -3.12
N GLU A 538 -10.37 3.70 -3.83
CA GLU A 538 -10.46 3.30 -5.24
C GLU A 538 -10.13 1.81 -5.47
N ALA A 539 -10.25 0.96 -4.45
CA ALA A 539 -9.93 -0.47 -4.55
C ALA A 539 -10.72 -1.18 -5.69
N TYR A 540 -11.92 -0.70 -6.01
CA TYR A 540 -12.74 -1.22 -7.11
C TYR A 540 -12.08 -1.16 -8.49
N LYS A 541 -11.13 -0.24 -8.70
CA LYS A 541 -10.45 -0.07 -10.00
C LYS A 541 -9.55 -1.25 -10.38
N THR A 542 -9.15 -2.04 -9.42
CA THR A 542 -8.23 -3.18 -9.60
C THR A 542 -8.84 -4.50 -9.18
N PHE A 543 -10.15 -4.52 -8.90
CA PHE A 543 -10.83 -5.76 -8.58
C PHE A 543 -10.86 -6.65 -9.83
N PRO A 544 -10.44 -7.92 -9.73
CA PRO A 544 -10.44 -8.81 -10.87
C PRO A 544 -11.88 -9.10 -11.31
N ASP A 545 -12.19 -8.79 -12.56
CA ASP A 545 -13.43 -9.23 -13.19
C ASP A 545 -13.40 -10.76 -13.30
N GLY A 546 -14.30 -11.43 -12.56
CA GLY A 546 -14.44 -12.88 -12.54
C GLY A 546 -15.32 -13.41 -13.65
#